data_9aca24f76146462c50b522e77a84ca35
#
_entry.id   9aca24f76146462c50b522e77a84ca35
#
_cell.length_a   1.000
_cell.length_b   1.000
_cell.length_c   1.000
_cell.angle_alpha   90.00
_cell.angle_beta   90.00
_cell.angle_gamma   90.00
#
_symmetry.space_group_name_H-M   'P 1'
#
loop_
_entity.id
_entity.type
_entity.pdbx_description
1 polymer ?
#
loop_
_entity_poly.entity_id
_entity_poly.type
_entity_poly.pdbx_seq_one_letter_code
_entity_poly.pdbx_strand_id
1 'polypeptide(L)'
;MADQHMTRREFVQSSAMAAAALAAGGGFHTIARAEDAAEVKKTRSYNADMEYRRLGRTNMWVSAVCMGGHWKRIDKAIKGSENSGYTQPKSDEQPRFDQNRHDVVSRCIEHGINLIDACTGGEVMAYAKALKGRREKMFLNYSWFEKEMRNPDWRTTAKLLQSLDEGLKEAGLDYVDLWRVTCHEKGGSHTDAEIENLIKALESARKAGKCRFTGVSTHDRPWIKRIIETHPDIFQVMVTPYTADSKVLPKDSVFEAVKKCDTGVLGIKPFGSNSLFKGSSALDDPNAAEDDKRARLAIRYILCNPAITAPIPGLINNHQVDNVVAAVKESRQLDRTEKAELDQAGKEMWARLPDDYQWLKEWRQV
;
A
#
# COMPACT_ATOMS: atom_id res chain seq x y z
N MET A 1 31.66 3.02 -29.68
CA MET A 1 30.72 2.47 -28.70
C MET A 1 30.27 1.14 -29.24
N ALA A 2 30.75 0.04 -28.66
CA ALA A 2 30.52 -1.30 -29.16
C ALA A 2 29.17 -1.84 -28.62
N ASP A 3 28.32 -2.20 -29.57
CA ASP A 3 27.03 -2.85 -29.32
C ASP A 3 27.30 -4.27 -28.79
N GLN A 4 27.03 -4.52 -27.49
CA GLN A 4 27.16 -5.86 -26.92
C GLN A 4 25.88 -6.65 -27.19
N HIS A 5 25.84 -7.32 -28.36
CA HIS A 5 24.82 -8.34 -28.63
C HIS A 5 25.09 -9.58 -27.79
N MET A 6 24.16 -9.90 -26.89
CA MET A 6 24.16 -11.14 -26.15
C MET A 6 24.09 -12.36 -27.11
N THR A 7 25.02 -13.29 -26.96
CA THR A 7 25.07 -14.47 -27.85
C THR A 7 23.97 -15.48 -27.51
N ARG A 8 23.56 -16.32 -28.47
CA ARG A 8 22.59 -17.42 -28.25
C ARG A 8 22.98 -18.33 -27.07
N ARG A 9 24.27 -18.51 -26.85
CA ARG A 9 24.81 -19.38 -25.80
C ARG A 9 24.62 -18.73 -24.36
N GLU A 10 24.79 -17.43 -24.27
CA GLU A 10 24.52 -16.67 -23.03
C GLU A 10 23.03 -16.62 -22.73
N PHE A 11 22.18 -16.51 -23.75
CA PHE A 11 20.73 -16.59 -23.59
C PHE A 11 20.26 -17.98 -23.10
N VAL A 12 20.83 -19.08 -23.68
CA VAL A 12 20.50 -20.45 -23.27
C VAL A 12 21.02 -20.76 -21.86
N GLN A 13 22.21 -20.26 -21.47
CA GLN A 13 22.73 -20.44 -20.12
C GLN A 13 21.91 -19.67 -19.08
N SER A 14 21.49 -18.45 -19.37
CA SER A 14 20.61 -17.70 -18.47
C SER A 14 19.21 -18.33 -18.36
N SER A 15 18.70 -18.88 -19.45
CA SER A 15 17.41 -19.59 -19.46
C SER A 15 17.46 -20.94 -18.74
N ALA A 16 18.60 -21.65 -18.81
CA ALA A 16 18.80 -22.93 -18.11
C ALA A 16 18.96 -22.74 -16.60
N MET A 17 19.59 -21.64 -16.14
CA MET A 17 19.65 -21.29 -14.72
C MET A 17 18.29 -20.89 -14.15
N ALA A 18 17.46 -20.17 -14.93
CA ALA A 18 16.10 -19.86 -14.56
C ALA A 18 15.19 -21.10 -14.45
N ALA A 19 15.39 -22.10 -15.35
CA ALA A 19 14.65 -23.36 -15.30
C ALA A 19 15.09 -24.29 -14.16
N ALA A 20 16.37 -24.28 -13.76
CA ALA A 20 16.87 -25.05 -12.64
C ALA A 20 16.39 -24.49 -11.29
N ALA A 21 16.20 -23.18 -11.16
CA ALA A 21 15.62 -22.54 -9.98
C ALA A 21 14.11 -22.87 -9.81
N LEU A 22 13.40 -23.13 -10.93
CA LEU A 22 12.00 -23.56 -10.95
C LEU A 22 11.80 -25.01 -10.46
N ALA A 23 12.80 -25.88 -10.67
CA ALA A 23 12.75 -27.29 -10.30
C ALA A 23 13.10 -27.57 -8.81
N ALA A 24 13.69 -26.61 -8.12
CA ALA A 24 14.21 -26.77 -6.76
C ALA A 24 13.27 -26.32 -5.64
N GLY A 25 11.98 -25.99 -5.92
CA GLY A 25 11.00 -25.59 -4.90
C GLY A 25 11.36 -24.29 -4.14
N GLY A 26 12.33 -23.54 -4.63
CA GLY A 26 12.74 -22.26 -4.07
C GLY A 26 11.77 -21.16 -4.50
N GLY A 27 11.16 -20.47 -3.52
CA GLY A 27 10.35 -19.30 -3.77
C GLY A 27 11.05 -18.32 -4.72
N PHE A 28 10.28 -17.65 -5.55
CA PHE A 28 10.77 -16.58 -6.43
C PHE A 28 11.35 -15.45 -5.58
N HIS A 29 12.57 -15.60 -5.12
CA HIS A 29 13.39 -14.44 -4.84
C HIS A 29 13.70 -13.81 -6.21
N THR A 30 13.14 -12.66 -6.52
CA THR A 30 13.81 -11.75 -7.45
C THR A 30 15.25 -11.74 -6.96
N ILE A 31 16.19 -12.26 -7.79
CA ILE A 31 17.62 -12.23 -7.47
C ILE A 31 17.95 -10.74 -7.45
N ALA A 32 17.86 -10.14 -6.25
CA ALA A 32 18.36 -8.80 -6.02
C ALA A 32 19.84 -8.87 -6.45
N ARG A 33 20.28 -7.96 -7.31
CA ARG A 33 21.70 -7.83 -7.59
C ARG A 33 22.42 -7.69 -6.26
N ALA A 34 23.67 -8.13 -6.16
CA ALA A 34 24.42 -8.05 -4.89
C ALA A 34 24.39 -6.62 -4.29
N GLU A 35 24.33 -5.59 -5.15
CA GLU A 35 24.17 -4.19 -4.79
C GLU A 35 22.80 -3.92 -4.14
N ASP A 36 21.71 -4.50 -4.65
CA ASP A 36 20.36 -4.36 -4.09
C ASP A 36 20.29 -4.96 -2.68
N ALA A 37 20.96 -6.10 -2.46
CA ALA A 37 20.97 -6.76 -1.15
C ALA A 37 21.67 -5.90 -0.06
N ALA A 38 22.69 -5.13 -0.44
CA ALA A 38 23.36 -4.19 0.46
C ALA A 38 22.47 -2.98 0.79
N GLU A 39 21.76 -2.45 -0.21
CA GLU A 39 20.83 -1.32 -0.03
C GLU A 39 19.60 -1.72 0.78
N VAL A 40 19.05 -2.92 0.56
CA VAL A 40 17.93 -3.46 1.35
C VAL A 40 18.26 -3.47 2.84
N LYS A 41 19.46 -3.89 3.23
CA LYS A 41 19.89 -3.93 4.64
C LYS A 41 19.96 -2.56 5.31
N LYS A 42 20.02 -1.48 4.53
CA LYS A 42 20.03 -0.10 5.05
C LYS A 42 18.63 0.49 5.22
N THR A 43 17.58 -0.23 4.79
CA THR A 43 16.22 0.29 4.90
C THR A 43 15.78 0.42 6.36
N ARG A 44 14.79 1.27 6.60
CA ARG A 44 14.22 1.47 7.93
C ARG A 44 13.68 0.16 8.48
N SER A 45 13.89 -0.08 9.77
CA SER A 45 13.43 -1.29 10.48
C SER A 45 13.72 -2.58 9.74
N TYR A 46 14.90 -2.69 9.11
CA TYR A 46 15.29 -3.91 8.42
C TYR A 46 15.18 -5.14 9.33
N ASN A 47 14.53 -6.17 8.83
CA ASN A 47 14.44 -7.48 9.44
C ASN A 47 14.72 -8.53 8.36
N ALA A 48 15.66 -9.45 8.62
CA ALA A 48 16.09 -10.45 7.64
C ALA A 48 14.97 -11.42 7.22
N ASP A 49 13.94 -11.57 8.07
CA ASP A 49 12.79 -12.44 7.81
C ASP A 49 11.67 -11.74 7.02
N MET A 50 11.80 -10.44 6.70
CA MET A 50 10.86 -9.68 5.90
C MET A 50 11.36 -9.54 4.46
N GLU A 51 10.46 -9.75 3.49
CA GLU A 51 10.73 -9.42 2.10
C GLU A 51 10.62 -7.91 1.90
N TYR A 52 11.58 -7.31 1.22
CA TYR A 52 11.55 -5.91 0.82
C TYR A 52 11.50 -5.78 -0.69
N ARG A 53 10.70 -4.82 -1.15
CA ARG A 53 10.52 -4.52 -2.57
C ARG A 53 10.83 -3.06 -2.83
N ARG A 54 11.46 -2.78 -3.96
CA ARG A 54 11.76 -1.42 -4.39
C ARG A 54 10.47 -0.71 -4.82
N LEU A 55 10.18 0.43 -4.21
CA LEU A 55 9.01 1.25 -4.54
C LEU A 55 9.30 2.12 -5.77
N GLY A 56 9.39 1.47 -6.92
CA GLY A 56 9.67 2.13 -8.20
C GLY A 56 10.90 3.03 -8.13
N ARG A 57 10.89 4.09 -8.93
CA ARG A 57 11.98 5.08 -9.04
C ARG A 57 12.30 5.88 -7.77
N THR A 58 11.52 5.72 -6.70
CA THR A 58 11.86 6.31 -5.40
C THR A 58 13.10 5.68 -4.79
N ASN A 59 13.45 4.47 -5.20
CA ASN A 59 14.50 3.63 -4.62
C ASN A 59 14.33 3.37 -3.11
N MET A 60 13.13 3.63 -2.54
CA MET A 60 12.82 3.16 -1.20
C MET A 60 12.59 1.65 -1.23
N TRP A 61 13.26 0.94 -0.34
CA TRP A 61 13.00 -0.47 -0.10
C TRP A 61 11.96 -0.59 1.00
N VAL A 62 10.74 -0.96 0.61
CA VAL A 62 9.61 -1.09 1.53
C VAL A 62 9.25 -2.55 1.74
N SER A 63 8.74 -2.86 2.92
CA SER A 63 8.26 -4.21 3.25
C SER A 63 7.18 -4.67 2.28
N ALA A 64 7.14 -5.96 1.96
CA ALA A 64 6.17 -6.55 1.03
C ALA A 64 4.71 -6.44 1.51
N VAL A 65 4.49 -6.01 2.73
CA VAL A 65 3.20 -5.59 3.28
C VAL A 65 3.39 -4.30 4.05
N CYS A 66 2.46 -3.35 3.89
CA CYS A 66 2.49 -2.06 4.58
C CYS A 66 1.44 -2.00 5.68
N MET A 67 1.51 -0.98 6.54
CA MET A 67 0.49 -0.70 7.53
C MET A 67 -0.43 0.41 7.02
N GLY A 68 -1.73 0.13 6.87
CA GLY A 68 -2.75 1.11 6.51
C GLY A 68 -3.46 1.70 7.71
N GLY A 69 -4.22 2.75 7.46
CA GLY A 69 -5.24 3.29 8.34
C GLY A 69 -6.60 2.62 8.12
N HIS A 70 -7.68 3.40 8.22
CA HIS A 70 -9.05 2.92 8.06
C HIS A 70 -9.36 1.78 9.04
N TRP A 71 -9.17 2.04 10.33
CA TRP A 71 -9.30 1.04 11.41
C TRP A 71 -10.76 0.62 11.63
N LYS A 72 -11.40 0.20 10.57
CA LYS A 72 -12.72 -0.42 10.66
C LYS A 72 -12.66 -1.56 11.67
N ARG A 73 -13.63 -1.63 12.54
CA ARG A 73 -13.70 -2.64 13.60
C ARG A 73 -12.65 -2.47 14.72
N ILE A 74 -12.10 -1.26 14.91
CA ILE A 74 -11.17 -0.98 16.03
C ILE A 74 -11.82 -1.28 17.40
N ASP A 75 -13.15 -1.18 17.49
CA ASP A 75 -13.96 -1.58 18.64
C ASP A 75 -13.75 -3.04 19.08
N LYS A 76 -13.33 -3.92 18.14
CA LYS A 76 -13.02 -5.31 18.45
C LYS A 76 -11.66 -5.49 19.13
N ALA A 77 -10.76 -4.53 18.93
CA ALA A 77 -9.47 -4.50 19.61
C ALA A 77 -9.48 -3.68 20.89
N ILE A 78 -10.36 -2.66 20.97
CA ILE A 78 -10.47 -1.76 22.12
C ILE A 78 -11.91 -1.82 22.65
N LYS A 79 -12.14 -2.59 23.71
CA LYS A 79 -13.47 -2.75 24.30
C LYS A 79 -14.06 -1.39 24.71
N GLY A 80 -15.29 -1.15 24.31
CA GLY A 80 -16.04 0.08 24.61
C GLY A 80 -15.75 1.24 23.67
N SER A 81 -14.86 1.09 22.69
CA SER A 81 -14.72 2.09 21.62
C SER A 81 -15.84 1.91 20.59
N GLU A 82 -16.26 3.03 20.00
CA GLU A 82 -17.17 2.96 18.86
C GLU A 82 -16.39 2.69 17.58
N ASN A 83 -16.99 1.89 16.71
CA ASN A 83 -16.43 1.67 15.38
C ASN A 83 -16.65 2.90 14.50
N SER A 84 -15.76 3.85 14.58
CA SER A 84 -15.86 5.11 13.84
C SER A 84 -15.30 5.07 12.41
N GLY A 85 -14.68 3.97 12.03
CA GLY A 85 -14.17 3.69 10.68
C GLY A 85 -13.03 4.60 10.21
N TYR A 86 -13.12 5.89 10.42
CA TYR A 86 -12.16 6.89 9.93
C TYR A 86 -11.83 7.96 10.98
N THR A 87 -12.59 8.00 12.06
CA THR A 87 -12.49 9.08 13.05
C THR A 87 -11.65 8.67 14.23
N GLN A 88 -11.11 9.64 14.90
CA GLN A 88 -10.48 9.45 16.19
C GLN A 88 -11.53 8.98 17.22
N PRO A 89 -11.12 8.18 18.21
CA PRO A 89 -12.01 7.78 19.28
C PRO A 89 -12.48 8.99 20.09
N LYS A 90 -13.53 8.80 20.88
CA LYS A 90 -13.97 9.81 21.86
C LYS A 90 -12.82 10.17 22.81
N SER A 91 -12.86 11.34 23.38
CA SER A 91 -11.75 11.86 24.22
C SER A 91 -11.39 10.98 25.42
N ASP A 92 -12.36 10.29 26.00
CA ASP A 92 -12.17 9.35 27.12
C ASP A 92 -11.58 7.99 26.68
N GLU A 93 -11.67 7.65 25.41
CA GLU A 93 -11.08 6.45 24.80
C GLU A 93 -9.67 6.70 24.27
N GLN A 94 -9.28 7.95 24.10
CA GLN A 94 -8.03 8.36 23.47
C GLN A 94 -6.79 7.67 24.05
N PRO A 95 -6.60 7.53 25.38
CA PRO A 95 -5.40 6.86 25.91
C PRO A 95 -5.29 5.40 25.49
N ARG A 96 -6.40 4.66 25.45
CA ARG A 96 -6.41 3.24 25.02
C ARG A 96 -6.16 3.11 23.53
N PHE A 97 -6.70 4.01 22.74
CA PHE A 97 -6.47 4.07 21.32
C PHE A 97 -4.99 4.39 21.01
N ASP A 98 -4.42 5.39 21.66
CA ASP A 98 -3.02 5.76 21.50
C ASP A 98 -2.08 4.61 21.87
N GLN A 99 -2.36 3.92 22.98
CA GLN A 99 -1.59 2.74 23.39
C GLN A 99 -1.72 1.62 22.34
N ASN A 100 -2.93 1.34 21.84
CA ASN A 100 -3.14 0.35 20.80
C ASN A 100 -2.36 0.71 19.52
N ARG A 101 -2.41 1.97 19.06
CA ARG A 101 -1.65 2.39 17.87
C ARG A 101 -0.16 2.31 18.11
N HIS A 102 0.32 2.71 19.29
CA HIS A 102 1.73 2.55 19.67
C HIS A 102 2.18 1.09 19.60
N ASP A 103 1.40 0.16 20.16
CA ASP A 103 1.74 -1.25 20.25
C ASP A 103 1.73 -1.91 18.86
N VAL A 104 0.72 -1.62 18.04
CA VAL A 104 0.63 -2.15 16.67
C VAL A 104 1.77 -1.61 15.79
N VAL A 105 2.12 -0.32 15.90
CA VAL A 105 3.29 0.25 15.21
C VAL A 105 4.59 -0.39 15.71
N SER A 106 4.72 -0.64 17.02
CA SER A 106 5.89 -1.32 17.57
C SER A 106 6.04 -2.73 17.01
N ARG A 107 4.93 -3.48 16.96
CA ARG A 107 4.92 -4.82 16.39
C ARG A 107 5.26 -4.82 14.90
N CYS A 108 4.79 -3.83 14.14
CA CYS A 108 5.19 -3.65 12.74
C CYS A 108 6.71 -3.44 12.62
N ILE A 109 7.28 -2.54 13.43
CA ILE A 109 8.73 -2.25 13.45
C ILE A 109 9.54 -3.51 13.77
N GLU A 110 9.14 -4.28 14.78
CA GLU A 110 9.78 -5.53 15.19
C GLU A 110 9.84 -6.55 14.05
N HIS A 111 8.78 -6.65 13.27
CA HIS A 111 8.70 -7.55 12.12
C HIS A 111 9.29 -6.99 10.82
N GLY A 112 9.79 -5.77 10.83
CA GLY A 112 10.36 -5.14 9.63
C GLY A 112 9.34 -4.55 8.66
N ILE A 113 8.06 -4.39 9.06
CA ILE A 113 7.11 -3.55 8.32
C ILE A 113 7.55 -2.11 8.52
N ASN A 114 7.87 -1.43 7.42
CA ASN A 114 8.58 -0.16 7.46
C ASN A 114 7.87 0.99 6.72
N LEU A 115 6.65 0.79 6.23
CA LEU A 115 5.86 1.85 5.59
C LEU A 115 4.45 1.91 6.16
N ILE A 116 4.05 3.11 6.57
CA ILE A 116 2.69 3.46 6.96
C ILE A 116 2.03 4.26 5.83
N ASP A 117 0.79 3.91 5.47
CA ASP A 117 -0.08 4.71 4.62
C ASP A 117 -1.17 5.37 5.45
N ALA A 118 -1.11 6.68 5.59
CA ALA A 118 -2.12 7.52 6.24
C ALA A 118 -2.91 8.30 5.19
N CYS A 119 -4.24 8.22 5.25
CA CYS A 119 -5.15 8.78 4.25
C CYS A 119 -6.04 9.90 4.76
N THR A 120 -6.27 9.96 6.07
CA THR A 120 -7.11 10.97 6.73
C THR A 120 -6.29 11.79 7.71
N GLY A 121 -6.76 13.00 8.05
CA GLY A 121 -6.12 13.80 9.10
C GLY A 121 -6.00 13.04 10.42
N GLY A 122 -7.05 12.31 10.83
CA GLY A 122 -7.05 11.49 12.05
C GLY A 122 -5.98 10.39 12.03
N GLU A 123 -5.78 9.72 10.88
CA GLU A 123 -4.73 8.71 10.72
C GLU A 123 -3.33 9.32 10.79
N VAL A 124 -3.13 10.47 10.16
CA VAL A 124 -1.85 11.20 10.21
C VAL A 124 -1.48 11.53 11.64
N MET A 125 -2.42 12.12 12.42
CA MET A 125 -2.20 12.49 13.83
C MET A 125 -1.90 11.26 14.69
N ALA A 126 -2.67 10.18 14.53
CA ALA A 126 -2.48 8.96 15.31
C ALA A 126 -1.11 8.31 15.04
N TYR A 127 -0.70 8.24 13.77
CA TYR A 127 0.60 7.67 13.42
C TYR A 127 1.78 8.59 13.77
N ALA A 128 1.64 9.89 13.64
CA ALA A 128 2.66 10.83 14.11
C ALA A 128 2.89 10.68 15.63
N LYS A 129 1.80 10.53 16.40
CA LYS A 129 1.87 10.27 17.84
C LYS A 129 2.54 8.93 18.15
N ALA A 130 2.14 7.86 17.47
CA ALA A 130 2.71 6.53 17.65
C ALA A 130 4.19 6.46 17.27
N LEU A 131 4.66 7.32 16.36
CA LEU A 131 6.05 7.41 15.90
C LEU A 131 6.87 8.45 16.68
N LYS A 132 6.33 9.13 17.69
CA LYS A 132 7.06 10.13 18.45
C LYS A 132 8.34 9.53 19.07
N GLY A 133 9.49 10.16 18.78
CA GLY A 133 10.81 9.69 19.22
C GLY A 133 11.38 8.51 18.43
N ARG A 134 10.68 8.04 17.39
CA ARG A 134 11.11 6.92 16.51
C ARG A 134 10.65 7.09 15.06
N ARG A 135 10.47 8.34 14.62
CA ARG A 135 9.98 8.69 13.26
C ARG A 135 10.83 8.07 12.14
N GLU A 136 12.13 7.91 12.39
CA GLU A 136 13.09 7.34 11.46
C GLU A 136 12.91 5.82 11.25
N LYS A 137 12.13 5.14 12.10
CA LYS A 137 11.89 3.69 11.97
C LYS A 137 10.96 3.33 10.83
N MET A 138 10.08 4.24 10.39
CA MET A 138 9.11 3.94 9.34
C MET A 138 9.04 5.06 8.31
N PHE A 139 8.86 4.68 7.05
CA PHE A 139 8.44 5.59 6.01
C PHE A 139 6.97 5.99 6.24
N LEU A 140 6.64 7.25 6.01
CA LEU A 140 5.28 7.75 6.11
C LEU A 140 4.80 8.21 4.73
N ASN A 141 3.82 7.48 4.20
CA ASN A 141 3.03 7.88 3.07
C ASN A 141 1.83 8.68 3.57
N TYR A 142 1.77 9.94 3.18
CA TYR A 142 0.84 10.94 3.70
C TYR A 142 -0.20 11.34 2.66
N SER A 143 -1.43 11.47 3.13
CA SER A 143 -2.52 12.18 2.46
C SER A 143 -3.48 12.70 3.54
N TRP A 144 -4.13 13.81 3.24
CA TRP A 144 -5.26 14.31 4.00
C TRP A 144 -6.42 14.51 3.04
N PHE A 145 -7.08 13.40 2.66
CA PHE A 145 -8.00 13.36 1.53
C PHE A 145 -9.13 14.39 1.63
N GLU A 146 -9.54 14.76 2.86
CA GLU A 146 -10.57 15.76 3.11
C GLU A 146 -10.17 17.16 2.63
N LYS A 147 -8.85 17.42 2.59
CA LYS A 147 -8.23 18.69 2.17
C LYS A 147 -7.35 18.54 0.93
N GLU A 148 -7.71 17.65 0.02
CA GLU A 148 -6.97 17.38 -1.21
C GLU A 148 -7.88 17.38 -2.44
N MET A 149 -7.39 16.91 -3.58
CA MET A 149 -8.04 16.98 -4.91
C MET A 149 -9.43 16.32 -4.97
N ARG A 150 -9.77 15.43 -4.04
CA ARG A 150 -11.12 14.87 -3.95
C ARG A 150 -12.17 15.93 -3.66
N ASN A 151 -11.82 16.95 -2.87
CA ASN A 151 -12.69 18.08 -2.54
C ASN A 151 -12.41 19.25 -3.51
N PRO A 152 -13.43 19.75 -4.26
CA PRO A 152 -13.28 20.84 -5.21
C PRO A 152 -12.63 22.11 -4.64
N ASP A 153 -12.88 22.44 -3.37
CA ASP A 153 -12.35 23.64 -2.70
C ASP A 153 -10.83 23.60 -2.49
N TRP A 154 -10.21 22.43 -2.66
CA TRP A 154 -8.79 22.20 -2.42
C TRP A 154 -7.97 21.97 -3.70
N ARG A 155 -8.54 22.16 -4.91
CA ARG A 155 -7.90 21.86 -6.21
C ARG A 155 -7.00 22.97 -6.75
N THR A 156 -6.48 23.85 -5.91
CA THR A 156 -5.49 24.85 -6.31
C THR A 156 -4.14 24.58 -5.68
N THR A 157 -3.05 25.01 -6.34
CA THR A 157 -1.69 24.87 -5.82
C THR A 157 -1.57 25.41 -4.38
N ALA A 158 -2.12 26.61 -4.14
CA ALA A 158 -2.05 27.25 -2.84
C ALA A 158 -2.79 26.44 -1.75
N LYS A 159 -3.97 25.91 -2.05
CA LYS A 159 -4.77 25.12 -1.12
C LYS A 159 -4.12 23.78 -0.81
N LEU A 160 -3.58 23.09 -1.81
CA LEU A 160 -2.87 21.83 -1.61
C LEU A 160 -1.63 22.02 -0.71
N LEU A 161 -0.84 23.08 -0.94
CA LEU A 161 0.30 23.41 -0.09
C LEU A 161 -0.13 23.81 1.33
N GLN A 162 -1.23 24.55 1.46
CA GLN A 162 -1.84 24.89 2.75
C GLN A 162 -2.21 23.61 3.52
N SER A 163 -2.87 22.65 2.86
CA SER A 163 -3.24 21.37 3.48
C SER A 163 -2.03 20.60 4.00
N LEU A 164 -0.97 20.51 3.20
CA LEU A 164 0.26 19.83 3.64
C LEU A 164 0.90 20.55 4.83
N ASP A 165 0.97 21.89 4.81
CA ASP A 165 1.57 22.69 5.88
C ASP A 165 0.79 22.56 7.20
N GLU A 166 -0.53 22.62 7.12
CA GLU A 166 -1.40 22.40 8.27
C GLU A 166 -1.19 20.99 8.85
N GLY A 167 -1.18 19.96 8.00
CA GLY A 167 -0.99 18.59 8.44
C GLY A 167 0.37 18.33 9.06
N LEU A 168 1.46 18.83 8.48
CA LEU A 168 2.79 18.73 9.06
C LEU A 168 2.86 19.43 10.42
N LYS A 169 2.30 20.64 10.53
CA LYS A 169 2.28 21.42 11.77
C LYS A 169 1.48 20.71 12.85
N GLU A 170 0.27 20.25 12.55
CA GLU A 170 -0.59 19.55 13.52
C GLU A 170 0.02 18.24 13.99
N ALA A 171 0.66 17.51 13.09
CA ALA A 171 1.34 16.25 13.39
C ALA A 171 2.70 16.44 14.08
N GLY A 172 3.24 17.65 14.15
CA GLY A 172 4.58 17.93 14.66
C GLY A 172 5.68 17.28 13.82
N LEU A 173 5.52 17.27 12.49
CA LEU A 173 6.44 16.68 11.52
C LEU A 173 7.12 17.78 10.69
N ASP A 174 8.41 17.63 10.44
CA ASP A 174 9.15 18.49 9.52
C ASP A 174 8.90 18.10 8.06
N TYR A 175 8.72 16.81 7.80
CA TYR A 175 8.52 16.26 6.46
C TYR A 175 7.79 14.90 6.48
N VAL A 176 7.30 14.50 5.31
CA VAL A 176 6.83 13.13 5.03
C VAL A 176 7.73 12.46 3.98
N ASP A 177 7.79 11.13 3.97
CA ASP A 177 8.60 10.43 2.96
C ASP A 177 7.92 10.47 1.59
N LEU A 178 6.61 10.28 1.55
CA LEU A 178 5.82 10.32 0.33
C LEU A 178 4.57 11.16 0.57
N TRP A 179 4.36 12.20 -0.23
CA TRP A 179 3.07 12.88 -0.32
C TRP A 179 2.32 12.37 -1.54
N ARG A 180 1.32 11.53 -1.28
CA ARG A 180 0.45 11.03 -2.33
C ARG A 180 -0.94 11.67 -2.22
N VAL A 181 -1.19 12.64 -3.08
CA VAL A 181 -2.46 13.38 -3.06
C VAL A 181 -3.61 12.47 -3.47
N THR A 182 -4.68 12.48 -2.67
CA THR A 182 -5.91 11.74 -3.01
C THR A 182 -6.74 12.57 -3.99
N CYS A 183 -6.87 12.03 -5.21
CA CYS A 183 -7.68 12.60 -6.27
C CYS A 183 -9.13 12.06 -6.22
N HIS A 184 -10.00 12.64 -7.04
CA HIS A 184 -11.35 12.11 -7.21
C HIS A 184 -11.31 10.66 -7.67
N GLU A 185 -12.30 9.84 -7.29
CA GLU A 185 -12.36 8.42 -7.66
C GLU A 185 -12.32 8.22 -9.17
N LYS A 186 -12.99 9.10 -9.91
CA LYS A 186 -12.90 9.22 -11.35
C LYS A 186 -11.88 10.30 -11.69
N GLY A 187 -10.60 9.97 -11.66
CA GLY A 187 -9.49 10.91 -11.88
C GLY A 187 -9.59 11.67 -13.18
N GLY A 188 -10.13 11.04 -14.22
CA GLY A 188 -10.41 11.67 -15.51
C GLY A 188 -11.45 12.80 -15.47
N SER A 189 -12.14 13.04 -14.35
CA SER A 189 -12.99 14.20 -14.14
C SER A 189 -12.24 15.50 -13.81
N HIS A 190 -10.95 15.40 -13.46
CA HIS A 190 -10.12 16.58 -13.25
C HIS A 190 -9.79 17.28 -14.54
N THR A 191 -9.90 18.61 -14.54
CA THR A 191 -9.51 19.45 -15.68
C THR A 191 -7.99 19.51 -15.80
N ASP A 192 -7.47 19.84 -16.99
CA ASP A 192 -6.02 20.00 -17.18
C ASP A 192 -5.44 21.09 -16.29
N ALA A 193 -6.20 22.18 -16.02
CA ALA A 193 -5.78 23.23 -15.09
C ALA A 193 -5.66 22.72 -13.63
N GLU A 194 -6.58 21.85 -13.18
CA GLU A 194 -6.49 21.22 -11.86
C GLU A 194 -5.30 20.26 -11.77
N ILE A 195 -5.02 19.52 -12.85
CA ILE A 195 -3.83 18.63 -12.92
C ILE A 195 -2.54 19.47 -12.89
N GLU A 196 -2.49 20.58 -13.60
CA GLU A 196 -1.35 21.51 -13.56
C GLU A 196 -1.13 22.10 -12.15
N ASN A 197 -2.20 22.47 -11.46
CA ASN A 197 -2.15 22.90 -10.06
C ASN A 197 -1.58 21.81 -9.13
N LEU A 198 -2.02 20.57 -9.32
CA LEU A 198 -1.50 19.42 -8.57
C LEU A 198 0.00 19.23 -8.81
N ILE A 199 0.43 19.24 -10.07
CA ILE A 199 1.85 19.10 -10.44
C ILE A 199 2.69 20.19 -9.76
N LYS A 200 2.27 21.47 -9.87
CA LYS A 200 2.95 22.60 -9.23
C LYS A 200 3.04 22.46 -7.71
N ALA A 201 1.98 21.96 -7.07
CA ALA A 201 1.98 21.73 -5.63
C ALA A 201 2.99 20.65 -5.23
N LEU A 202 2.99 19.49 -5.92
CA LEU A 202 3.88 18.37 -5.65
C LEU A 202 5.35 18.76 -5.86
N GLU A 203 5.67 19.47 -6.95
CA GLU A 203 7.02 19.99 -7.21
C GLU A 203 7.48 20.96 -6.14
N SER A 204 6.61 21.92 -5.77
CA SER A 204 6.91 22.94 -4.76
C SER A 204 7.18 22.32 -3.40
N ALA A 205 6.34 21.36 -2.97
CA ALA A 205 6.51 20.65 -1.71
C ALA A 205 7.83 19.85 -1.66
N ARG A 206 8.16 19.14 -2.76
CA ARG A 206 9.42 18.40 -2.87
C ARG A 206 10.63 19.34 -2.85
N LYS A 207 10.60 20.43 -3.62
CA LYS A 207 11.66 21.46 -3.64
C LYS A 207 11.85 22.12 -2.28
N ALA A 208 10.77 22.32 -1.52
CA ALA A 208 10.82 22.87 -0.17
C ALA A 208 11.24 21.85 0.91
N GLY A 209 11.49 20.59 0.54
CA GLY A 209 11.88 19.53 1.48
C GLY A 209 10.74 19.01 2.37
N LYS A 210 9.47 19.38 2.10
CA LYS A 210 8.31 18.95 2.87
C LYS A 210 7.92 17.49 2.59
N CYS A 211 8.29 16.98 1.43
CA CYS A 211 8.23 15.56 1.09
C CYS A 211 9.45 15.14 0.28
N ARG A 212 9.83 13.87 0.39
CA ARG A 212 10.94 13.31 -0.40
C ARG A 212 10.49 12.88 -1.78
N PHE A 213 9.32 12.25 -1.85
CA PHE A 213 8.71 11.69 -3.05
C PHE A 213 7.26 12.11 -3.16
N THR A 214 6.71 11.99 -4.37
CA THR A 214 5.35 12.42 -4.70
C THR A 214 4.59 11.33 -5.45
N GLY A 215 3.26 11.37 -5.31
CA GLY A 215 2.38 10.40 -5.96
C GLY A 215 0.91 10.78 -5.91
N VAL A 216 0.07 9.86 -6.35
CA VAL A 216 -1.39 10.04 -6.32
C VAL A 216 -2.11 8.78 -5.85
N SER A 217 -3.30 9.00 -5.30
CA SER A 217 -4.27 7.96 -5.00
C SER A 217 -5.58 8.23 -5.74
N THR A 218 -6.04 7.26 -6.52
CA THR A 218 -7.35 7.30 -7.17
C THR A 218 -7.78 5.90 -7.57
N HIS A 219 -9.05 5.75 -7.93
CA HIS A 219 -9.59 4.49 -8.43
C HIS A 219 -9.58 4.39 -9.96
N ASP A 220 -9.22 5.47 -10.67
CA ASP A 220 -9.23 5.57 -12.12
C ASP A 220 -7.88 5.14 -12.73
N ARG A 221 -7.73 3.85 -13.00
CA ARG A 221 -6.49 3.28 -13.57
C ARG A 221 -6.15 3.82 -14.98
N PRO A 222 -7.09 4.00 -15.92
CA PRO A 222 -6.82 4.65 -17.18
C PRO A 222 -6.26 6.06 -17.03
N TRP A 223 -6.79 6.84 -16.10
CA TRP A 223 -6.27 8.17 -15.80
C TRP A 223 -4.87 8.09 -15.17
N ILE A 224 -4.64 7.18 -14.20
CA ILE A 224 -3.30 6.94 -13.64
C ILE A 224 -2.30 6.64 -14.76
N LYS A 225 -2.64 5.71 -15.67
CA LYS A 225 -1.79 5.38 -16.80
C LYS A 225 -1.36 6.63 -17.57
N ARG A 226 -2.32 7.49 -17.91
CA ARG A 226 -2.06 8.75 -18.63
C ARG A 226 -1.07 9.64 -17.88
N ILE A 227 -1.32 9.91 -16.58
CA ILE A 227 -0.50 10.88 -15.84
C ILE A 227 0.90 10.37 -15.52
N ILE A 228 1.09 9.07 -15.24
CA ILE A 228 2.44 8.51 -15.01
C ILE A 228 3.27 8.46 -16.30
N GLU A 229 2.64 8.26 -17.47
CA GLU A 229 3.33 8.29 -18.77
C GLU A 229 3.70 9.72 -19.20
N THR A 230 2.89 10.72 -18.83
CA THR A 230 3.15 12.12 -19.19
C THR A 230 4.06 12.84 -18.19
N HIS A 231 4.00 12.51 -16.91
CA HIS A 231 4.74 13.17 -15.83
C HIS A 231 5.39 12.17 -14.86
N PRO A 232 6.25 11.25 -15.35
CA PRO A 232 6.79 10.17 -14.50
C PRO A 232 7.66 10.66 -13.34
N ASP A 233 8.28 11.84 -13.45
CA ASP A 233 9.12 12.41 -12.39
C ASP A 233 8.32 13.03 -11.24
N ILE A 234 7.03 13.28 -11.48
CA ILE A 234 6.10 13.83 -10.48
C ILE A 234 5.27 12.71 -9.85
N PHE A 235 4.70 11.83 -10.66
CA PHE A 235 3.86 10.73 -10.19
C PHE A 235 4.69 9.45 -10.02
N GLN A 236 5.59 9.49 -9.03
CA GLN A 236 6.56 8.42 -8.76
C GLN A 236 5.92 7.19 -8.11
N VAL A 237 4.81 7.40 -7.39
CA VAL A 237 4.05 6.34 -6.73
C VAL A 237 2.56 6.51 -7.00
N MET A 238 1.89 5.39 -7.24
CA MET A 238 0.44 5.33 -7.31
C MET A 238 -0.13 4.44 -6.21
N VAL A 239 -1.27 4.86 -5.66
CA VAL A 239 -2.08 4.07 -4.72
C VAL A 239 -3.43 3.80 -5.37
N THR A 240 -3.75 2.53 -5.56
CA THR A 240 -4.97 2.13 -6.28
C THR A 240 -5.56 0.84 -5.69
N PRO A 241 -6.87 0.58 -5.84
CA PRO A 241 -7.46 -0.68 -5.39
C PRO A 241 -6.82 -1.89 -6.08
N TYR A 242 -6.43 -2.88 -5.28
CA TYR A 242 -6.03 -4.20 -5.75
C TYR A 242 -6.44 -5.24 -4.72
N THR A 243 -7.47 -6.02 -5.05
CA THR A 243 -8.09 -6.99 -4.14
C THR A 243 -7.54 -8.39 -4.31
N ALA A 244 -7.96 -9.28 -3.42
CA ALA A 244 -7.69 -10.71 -3.50
C ALA A 244 -8.24 -11.41 -4.76
N ASP A 245 -9.10 -10.75 -5.54
CA ASP A 245 -9.70 -11.30 -6.76
C ASP A 245 -9.46 -10.40 -7.99
N SER A 246 -8.55 -9.44 -7.90
CA SER A 246 -8.14 -8.63 -9.06
C SER A 246 -7.43 -9.50 -10.09
N LYS A 247 -7.87 -9.44 -11.34
CA LYS A 247 -7.34 -10.29 -12.41
C LYS A 247 -6.09 -9.68 -13.06
N VAL A 248 -5.30 -10.54 -13.69
CA VAL A 248 -4.23 -10.11 -14.59
C VAL A 248 -4.85 -9.34 -15.75
N LEU A 249 -4.26 -8.21 -16.05
CA LEU A 249 -4.84 -7.23 -16.95
C LEU A 249 -4.40 -7.45 -18.40
N PRO A 250 -5.22 -6.96 -19.35
CA PRO A 250 -4.88 -7.03 -20.77
C PRO A 250 -3.60 -6.24 -21.07
N LYS A 251 -3.05 -6.52 -22.25
CA LYS A 251 -1.98 -5.72 -22.85
C LYS A 251 -2.41 -4.24 -22.87
N ASP A 252 -1.46 -3.36 -22.60
CA ASP A 252 -1.70 -1.90 -22.52
C ASP A 252 -2.44 -1.42 -21.25
N SER A 253 -2.40 -2.22 -20.19
CA SER A 253 -2.93 -1.86 -18.88
C SER A 253 -2.08 -0.80 -18.16
N VAL A 254 -2.59 -0.28 -17.04
CA VAL A 254 -1.82 0.59 -16.13
C VAL A 254 -0.51 -0.06 -15.66
N PHE A 255 -0.48 -1.40 -15.53
CA PHE A 255 0.71 -2.11 -15.04
C PHE A 255 1.83 -2.19 -16.09
N GLU A 256 1.51 -2.14 -17.38
CA GLU A 256 2.53 -1.95 -18.43
C GLU A 256 3.17 -0.55 -18.34
N ALA A 257 2.35 0.49 -18.13
CA ALA A 257 2.84 1.85 -17.90
C ALA A 257 3.69 1.94 -16.61
N VAL A 258 3.26 1.27 -15.53
CA VAL A 258 4.02 1.16 -14.27
C VAL A 258 5.43 0.63 -14.52
N LYS A 259 5.56 -0.48 -15.27
CA LYS A 259 6.87 -1.04 -15.62
C LYS A 259 7.71 -0.07 -16.44
N LYS A 260 7.11 0.53 -17.48
CA LYS A 260 7.78 1.46 -18.39
C LYS A 260 8.29 2.71 -17.68
N CYS A 261 7.50 3.25 -16.74
CA CYS A 261 7.81 4.48 -16.02
C CYS A 261 8.54 4.24 -14.69
N ASP A 262 8.77 2.98 -14.32
CA ASP A 262 9.34 2.59 -13.01
C ASP A 262 8.57 3.23 -11.84
N THR A 263 7.23 3.18 -11.88
CA THR A 263 6.36 3.76 -10.87
C THR A 263 6.12 2.76 -9.74
N GLY A 264 6.25 3.20 -8.48
CA GLY A 264 5.88 2.37 -7.33
C GLY A 264 4.37 2.17 -7.22
N VAL A 265 3.92 0.98 -6.82
CA VAL A 265 2.48 0.69 -6.68
C VAL A 265 2.16 0.15 -5.30
N LEU A 266 1.26 0.82 -4.61
CA LEU A 266 0.71 0.37 -3.34
C LEU A 266 -0.78 -0.01 -3.52
N GLY A 267 -1.12 -1.26 -3.14
CA GLY A 267 -2.45 -1.83 -3.34
C GLY A 267 -3.35 -1.63 -2.14
N ILE A 268 -4.37 -0.77 -2.25
CA ILE A 268 -5.40 -0.61 -1.21
C ILE A 268 -6.55 -1.59 -1.40
N LYS A 269 -7.38 -1.73 -0.36
CA LYS A 269 -8.57 -2.62 -0.34
C LYS A 269 -8.25 -4.12 -0.49
N PRO A 270 -7.12 -4.64 0.04
CA PRO A 270 -6.75 -6.04 -0.17
C PRO A 270 -7.87 -7.03 0.26
N PHE A 271 -8.69 -6.65 1.23
CA PHE A 271 -9.76 -7.45 1.81
C PHE A 271 -11.18 -6.97 1.46
N GLY A 272 -11.33 -6.16 0.38
CA GLY A 272 -12.65 -5.68 -0.06
C GLY A 272 -13.45 -5.01 1.06
N SER A 273 -12.88 -4.06 1.79
CA SER A 273 -13.54 -3.40 2.94
C SER A 273 -14.00 -4.38 4.05
N ASN A 274 -13.19 -5.39 4.35
CA ASN A 274 -13.48 -6.52 5.27
C ASN A 274 -14.54 -7.51 4.77
N SER A 275 -15.08 -7.35 3.57
CA SER A 275 -16.08 -8.29 3.01
C SER A 275 -15.51 -9.68 2.72
N LEU A 276 -14.17 -9.81 2.66
CA LEU A 276 -13.50 -11.10 2.54
C LEU A 276 -13.71 -11.98 3.77
N PHE A 277 -13.90 -11.38 4.95
CA PHE A 277 -13.97 -12.06 6.23
C PHE A 277 -15.38 -12.49 6.61
N LYS A 278 -15.52 -13.63 7.28
CA LYS A 278 -16.78 -14.13 7.82
C LYS A 278 -17.08 -13.58 9.21
N GLY A 279 -16.03 -13.42 10.02
CA GLY A 279 -16.11 -13.01 11.40
C GLY A 279 -16.06 -11.50 11.60
N SER A 280 -16.09 -11.14 12.87
CA SER A 280 -16.12 -9.75 13.35
C SER A 280 -14.76 -9.08 13.49
N SER A 281 -13.67 -9.81 13.32
CA SER A 281 -12.28 -9.44 13.65
C SER A 281 -11.95 -9.43 15.15
N ALA A 282 -12.86 -9.90 16.03
CA ALA A 282 -12.54 -10.17 17.43
C ALA A 282 -11.67 -11.43 17.52
N LEU A 283 -10.75 -11.47 18.48
CA LEU A 283 -9.85 -12.62 18.65
C LEU A 283 -10.58 -13.92 19.10
N ASP A 284 -11.71 -13.77 19.76
CA ASP A 284 -12.56 -14.87 20.21
C ASP A 284 -13.70 -15.22 19.22
N ASP A 285 -13.69 -14.65 18.02
CA ASP A 285 -14.67 -14.97 16.99
C ASP A 285 -14.47 -16.40 16.49
N PRO A 286 -15.55 -17.20 16.37
CA PRO A 286 -15.45 -18.59 15.91
C PRO A 286 -14.88 -18.74 14.49
N ASN A 287 -14.91 -17.67 13.67
CA ASN A 287 -14.34 -17.66 12.33
C ASN A 287 -12.91 -17.10 12.29
N ALA A 288 -12.30 -16.72 13.43
CA ALA A 288 -11.00 -16.03 13.44
C ALA A 288 -9.93 -16.80 12.67
N ALA A 289 -9.81 -18.11 12.88
CA ALA A 289 -8.79 -18.93 12.20
C ALA A 289 -9.01 -19.01 10.67
N GLU A 290 -10.28 -19.05 10.22
CA GLU A 290 -10.60 -19.03 8.79
C GLU A 290 -10.31 -17.65 8.19
N ASP A 291 -10.65 -16.57 8.88
CA ASP A 291 -10.40 -15.21 8.45
C ASP A 291 -8.89 -14.91 8.37
N ASP A 292 -8.11 -15.43 9.32
CA ASP A 292 -6.64 -15.35 9.27
C ASP A 292 -6.09 -16.05 8.03
N LYS A 293 -6.57 -17.24 7.72
CA LYS A 293 -6.20 -17.96 6.50
C LYS A 293 -6.58 -17.18 5.24
N ARG A 294 -7.79 -16.64 5.17
CA ARG A 294 -8.28 -15.82 4.06
C ARG A 294 -7.39 -14.58 3.85
N ALA A 295 -7.00 -13.91 4.94
CA ALA A 295 -6.09 -12.77 4.87
C ALA A 295 -4.73 -13.15 4.28
N ARG A 296 -4.14 -14.27 4.74
CA ARG A 296 -2.85 -14.73 4.22
C ARG A 296 -2.92 -15.11 2.73
N LEU A 297 -3.94 -15.84 2.33
CA LEU A 297 -4.15 -16.19 0.92
C LEU A 297 -4.30 -14.94 0.03
N ALA A 298 -5.06 -13.95 0.50
CA ALA A 298 -5.25 -12.68 -0.21
C ALA A 298 -3.94 -11.91 -0.38
N ILE A 299 -3.15 -11.77 0.69
CA ILE A 299 -1.85 -11.10 0.63
C ILE A 299 -0.90 -11.83 -0.34
N ARG A 300 -0.79 -13.15 -0.25
CA ARG A 300 0.04 -13.98 -1.14
C ARG A 300 -0.38 -13.81 -2.60
N TYR A 301 -1.68 -13.86 -2.88
CA TYR A 301 -2.22 -13.64 -4.22
C TYR A 301 -1.84 -12.27 -4.79
N ILE A 302 -2.04 -11.20 -4.01
CA ILE A 302 -1.71 -9.83 -4.44
C ILE A 302 -0.23 -9.72 -4.75
N LEU A 303 0.61 -10.30 -3.93
CA LEU A 303 2.07 -10.27 -4.09
C LEU A 303 2.57 -11.14 -5.27
N CYS A 304 1.73 -12.00 -5.86
CA CYS A 304 2.05 -12.68 -7.13
C CYS A 304 2.13 -11.72 -8.32
N ASN A 305 1.48 -10.55 -8.26
CA ASN A 305 1.64 -9.53 -9.28
C ASN A 305 2.93 -8.73 -9.02
N PRO A 306 3.98 -8.87 -9.86
CA PRO A 306 5.25 -8.19 -9.64
C PRO A 306 5.16 -6.67 -9.79
N ALA A 307 4.10 -6.14 -10.40
CA ALA A 307 3.86 -4.70 -10.49
C ALA A 307 3.32 -4.08 -9.19
N ILE A 308 2.79 -4.90 -8.27
CA ILE A 308 2.36 -4.42 -6.95
C ILE A 308 3.53 -4.49 -5.99
N THR A 309 3.99 -3.35 -5.49
CA THR A 309 5.08 -3.30 -4.52
C THR A 309 4.63 -3.87 -3.18
N ALA A 310 3.50 -3.39 -2.64
CA ALA A 310 2.95 -3.90 -1.39
C ALA A 310 1.44 -3.64 -1.26
N PRO A 311 0.65 -4.58 -0.69
CA PRO A 311 -0.70 -4.33 -0.22
C PRO A 311 -0.68 -3.51 1.07
N ILE A 312 -1.76 -2.75 1.28
CA ILE A 312 -1.99 -1.91 2.45
C ILE A 312 -3.21 -2.40 3.23
N PRO A 313 -3.09 -3.37 4.13
CA PRO A 313 -4.15 -3.74 5.06
C PRO A 313 -4.27 -2.73 6.21
N GLY A 314 -5.49 -2.50 6.70
CA GLY A 314 -5.72 -1.87 8.00
C GLY A 314 -5.48 -2.90 9.11
N LEU A 315 -4.65 -2.57 10.10
CA LEU A 315 -4.28 -3.48 11.19
C LEU A 315 -4.72 -2.89 12.53
N ILE A 316 -5.56 -3.61 13.27
CA ILE A 316 -6.16 -3.11 14.52
C ILE A 316 -5.53 -3.71 15.78
N ASN A 317 -4.76 -4.79 15.67
CA ASN A 317 -4.06 -5.43 16.80
C ASN A 317 -2.80 -6.17 16.36
N ASN A 318 -2.00 -6.61 17.33
CA ASN A 318 -0.72 -7.30 17.08
C ASN A 318 -0.91 -8.66 16.39
N HIS A 319 -2.00 -9.37 16.68
CA HIS A 319 -2.32 -10.64 16.03
C HIS A 319 -2.44 -10.48 14.50
N GLN A 320 -3.13 -9.42 14.06
CA GLN A 320 -3.26 -9.13 12.63
C GLN A 320 -1.91 -8.76 11.99
N VAL A 321 -1.01 -8.09 12.73
CA VAL A 321 0.37 -7.84 12.27
C VAL A 321 1.09 -9.17 12.06
N ASP A 322 1.06 -10.06 13.04
CA ASP A 322 1.71 -11.37 12.97
C ASP A 322 1.17 -12.19 11.80
N ASN A 323 -0.14 -12.16 11.59
CA ASN A 323 -0.80 -12.90 10.52
C ASN A 323 -0.40 -12.41 9.11
N VAL A 324 -0.32 -11.10 8.87
CA VAL A 324 0.12 -10.59 7.55
C VAL A 324 1.62 -10.80 7.32
N VAL A 325 2.43 -10.81 8.38
CA VAL A 325 3.85 -11.17 8.32
C VAL A 325 4.01 -12.65 7.97
N ALA A 326 3.20 -13.53 8.55
CA ALA A 326 3.18 -14.94 8.20
C ALA A 326 2.90 -15.15 6.71
N ALA A 327 1.96 -14.39 6.13
CA ALA A 327 1.66 -14.45 4.70
C ALA A 327 2.87 -14.12 3.81
N VAL A 328 3.74 -13.21 4.25
CA VAL A 328 4.96 -12.85 3.50
C VAL A 328 5.99 -13.98 3.55
N LYS A 329 6.03 -14.76 4.64
CA LYS A 329 6.96 -15.89 4.84
C LYS A 329 6.49 -17.18 4.17
N GLU A 330 5.20 -17.34 3.91
CA GLU A 330 4.63 -18.50 3.23
C GLU A 330 4.99 -18.52 1.73
N SER A 331 4.82 -19.69 1.09
CA SER A 331 5.01 -19.82 -0.36
C SER A 331 4.20 -18.78 -1.12
N ARG A 332 4.85 -18.07 -2.04
CA ARG A 332 4.18 -17.06 -2.87
C ARG A 332 3.07 -17.66 -3.74
N GLN A 333 3.33 -18.81 -4.33
CA GLN A 333 2.35 -19.47 -5.19
C GLN A 333 1.31 -20.20 -4.36
N LEU A 334 0.05 -19.97 -4.68
CA LEU A 334 -1.07 -20.72 -4.12
C LEU A 334 -1.15 -22.08 -4.83
N ASP A 335 -1.29 -23.15 -4.08
CA ASP A 335 -1.61 -24.44 -4.64
C ASP A 335 -3.06 -24.49 -5.17
N ARG A 336 -3.46 -25.64 -5.74
CA ARG A 336 -4.80 -25.82 -6.32
C ARG A 336 -5.91 -25.66 -5.28
N THR A 337 -5.70 -26.16 -4.07
CA THR A 337 -6.69 -26.11 -2.97
C THR A 337 -6.79 -24.70 -2.43
N GLU A 338 -5.67 -24.06 -2.13
CA GLU A 338 -5.59 -22.67 -1.66
C GLU A 338 -6.22 -21.70 -2.67
N LYS A 339 -5.98 -21.93 -3.97
CA LYS A 339 -6.60 -21.12 -5.03
C LYS A 339 -8.11 -21.30 -5.05
N ALA A 340 -8.62 -22.52 -4.94
CA ALA A 340 -10.07 -22.78 -4.91
C ALA A 340 -10.73 -22.14 -3.67
N GLU A 341 -10.08 -22.20 -2.51
CA GLU A 341 -10.53 -21.54 -1.29
C GLU A 341 -10.59 -20.01 -1.45
N LEU A 342 -9.55 -19.42 -2.03
CA LEU A 342 -9.53 -17.98 -2.27
C LEU A 342 -10.57 -17.56 -3.32
N ASP A 343 -10.75 -18.33 -4.40
CA ASP A 343 -11.78 -18.07 -5.42
C ASP A 343 -13.19 -18.12 -4.79
N GLN A 344 -13.44 -19.05 -3.86
CA GLN A 344 -14.70 -19.12 -3.12
C GLN A 344 -14.87 -17.92 -2.18
N ALA A 345 -13.82 -17.58 -1.41
CA ALA A 345 -13.83 -16.40 -0.54
C ALA A 345 -14.04 -15.10 -1.34
N GLY A 346 -13.48 -15.01 -2.54
CA GLY A 346 -13.70 -13.89 -3.47
C GLY A 346 -15.16 -13.75 -3.91
N LYS A 347 -15.83 -14.86 -4.24
CA LYS A 347 -17.27 -14.85 -4.57
C LYS A 347 -18.11 -14.35 -3.39
N GLU A 348 -17.82 -14.85 -2.18
CA GLU A 348 -18.49 -14.44 -0.95
C GLU A 348 -18.23 -12.95 -0.64
N MET A 349 -17.00 -12.47 -0.85
CA MET A 349 -16.61 -11.07 -0.71
C MET A 349 -17.47 -10.16 -1.60
N TRP A 350 -17.60 -10.50 -2.89
CA TRP A 350 -18.39 -9.70 -3.83
C TRP A 350 -19.88 -9.71 -3.51
N ALA A 351 -20.41 -10.81 -2.97
CA ALA A 351 -21.81 -10.92 -2.57
C ALA A 351 -22.13 -10.08 -1.32
N ARG A 352 -21.16 -9.88 -0.44
CA ARG A 352 -21.32 -9.17 0.84
C ARG A 352 -20.73 -7.75 0.82
N LEU A 353 -20.31 -7.27 -0.35
CA LEU A 353 -19.70 -5.93 -0.46
C LEU A 353 -20.72 -4.86 -0.05
N PRO A 354 -20.38 -3.95 0.89
CA PRO A 354 -21.27 -2.88 1.30
C PRO A 354 -21.70 -1.98 0.11
N ASP A 355 -22.85 -1.34 0.23
CA ASP A 355 -23.42 -0.54 -0.86
C ASP A 355 -22.48 0.61 -1.29
N ASP A 356 -21.83 1.25 -0.34
CA ASP A 356 -20.83 2.30 -0.57
C ASP A 356 -19.53 1.79 -1.21
N TYR A 357 -19.37 0.46 -1.34
CA TYR A 357 -18.21 -0.19 -1.97
C TYR A 357 -18.55 -0.95 -3.26
N GLN A 358 -19.80 -0.91 -3.75
CA GLN A 358 -20.19 -1.63 -4.97
C GLN A 358 -19.35 -1.24 -6.19
N TRP A 359 -18.85 -0.01 -6.24
CA TRP A 359 -17.91 0.48 -7.25
C TRP A 359 -16.64 -0.37 -7.36
N LEU A 360 -16.23 -1.08 -6.30
CA LEU A 360 -15.02 -1.92 -6.33
C LEU A 360 -15.15 -3.08 -7.33
N LYS A 361 -16.37 -3.50 -7.68
CA LYS A 361 -16.63 -4.54 -8.70
C LYS A 361 -16.16 -4.12 -10.09
N GLU A 362 -16.23 -2.83 -10.42
CA GLU A 362 -15.77 -2.29 -11.69
C GLU A 362 -14.26 -2.43 -11.87
N TRP A 363 -13.50 -2.53 -10.76
CA TRP A 363 -12.05 -2.62 -10.72
C TRP A 363 -11.48 -4.03 -10.65
N ARG A 364 -12.38 -5.03 -10.71
CA ARG A 364 -11.99 -6.44 -10.64
C ARG A 364 -11.12 -6.87 -11.83
N GLN A 365 -11.29 -6.22 -12.97
CA GLN A 365 -10.70 -6.63 -14.25
C GLN A 365 -9.92 -5.52 -14.96
N VAL A 366 -9.65 -4.43 -14.32
CA VAL A 366 -8.98 -3.29 -14.99
C VAL A 366 -7.50 -3.27 -14.69
#